data_e5610e39283c2ef3f90a8291245b0720
#
_entry.id   e5610e39283c2ef3f90a8291245b0720
#
_cell.length_a   1.000
_cell.length_b   1.000
_cell.length_c   1.000
_cell.angle_alpha   90.00
_cell.angle_beta   90.00
_cell.angle_gamma   90.00
#
_symmetry.space_group_name_H-M   'P 1'
#
loop_
_entity.id
_entity.type
_entity.pdbx_description
1 polymer ?
#
loop_
_entity_poly.entity_id
_entity_poly.type
_entity_poly.pdbx_seq_one_letter_code
_entity_poly.pdbx_strand_id
1 'polypeptide(L)'
;FIIDRHPYGVHQELREPLTPLRRTHPSARVVLGLREVLDTPATVQREWDELGEADTLRRLIDEVWVYWDAAVHDLSATGEAPPALEERMHYTGYLAHGRDIAEPRDGSEASPALAGNALDPEPFILTTAGGGCDGINLLRAAAQVRVPDGYRHVVVTGPQLDAALFHQVAQAAGPRTVVRRSWPGMSRHIQQAAAVIAMAGYNTVTEILASQTPALLVPRETPRLEQFIRASGLKKAGAVDLLRVTDLSAAALEDRLSELLGDQEAARRQLTGRRRLRLDGLATVPLLAAELMDHRHDAPTTSPTYLTSHPTSLTRMEIPA
;
A
#
# COMPACT_ATOMS: atom_id res chain seq x y z
N PHE A 1 -11.69 15.05 3.57
CA PHE A 1 -11.18 14.72 2.25
C PHE A 1 -9.79 14.11 2.39
N ILE A 2 -9.58 12.89 1.91
CA ILE A 2 -8.28 12.19 2.01
C ILE A 2 -7.69 12.09 0.60
N ILE A 3 -6.44 12.51 0.44
CA ILE A 3 -5.68 12.46 -0.80
C ILE A 3 -4.61 11.37 -0.66
N ASP A 4 -4.53 10.42 -1.60
CA ASP A 4 -3.52 9.36 -1.57
C ASP A 4 -2.22 9.85 -2.23
N ARG A 5 -1.13 9.82 -1.49
CA ARG A 5 0.26 10.05 -1.86
C ARG A 5 0.61 11.44 -2.42
N HIS A 6 -0.08 11.92 -3.46
CA HIS A 6 0.29 13.15 -4.16
C HIS A 6 -0.62 14.30 -3.73
N PRO A 7 -0.12 15.35 -3.07
CA PRO A 7 -0.95 16.43 -2.52
C PRO A 7 -1.92 17.06 -3.52
N TYR A 8 -1.53 17.10 -4.78
CA TYR A 8 -2.35 17.66 -5.87
C TYR A 8 -2.93 16.58 -6.81
N GLY A 9 -2.87 15.29 -6.46
CA GLY A 9 -3.21 14.20 -7.36
C GLY A 9 -2.06 13.82 -8.29
N VAL A 10 -2.20 12.70 -9.01
CA VAL A 10 -1.13 12.14 -9.88
C VAL A 10 -0.80 13.07 -11.05
N HIS A 11 -1.79 13.76 -11.58
CA HIS A 11 -1.67 14.70 -12.71
C HIS A 11 -1.91 16.16 -12.29
N GLN A 12 -1.74 16.46 -10.99
CA GLN A 12 -2.03 17.76 -10.38
C GLN A 12 -3.49 18.22 -10.51
N GLU A 13 -4.42 17.32 -10.78
CA GLU A 13 -5.84 17.56 -10.99
C GLU A 13 -6.55 18.17 -9.78
N LEU A 14 -5.98 18.03 -8.57
CA LEU A 14 -6.51 18.60 -7.34
C LEU A 14 -5.95 20.00 -7.03
N ARG A 15 -4.96 20.49 -7.76
CA ARG A 15 -4.30 21.77 -7.46
C ARG A 15 -5.26 22.95 -7.53
N GLU A 16 -6.07 22.99 -8.57
CA GLU A 16 -7.08 24.04 -8.74
C GLU A 16 -8.27 23.89 -7.76
N PRO A 17 -8.88 22.68 -7.57
CA PRO A 17 -10.06 22.54 -6.71
C PRO A 17 -9.79 22.74 -5.22
N LEU A 18 -8.59 22.46 -4.71
CA LEU A 18 -8.30 22.58 -3.27
C LEU A 18 -8.37 24.01 -2.75
N THR A 19 -7.93 25.01 -3.53
CA THR A 19 -7.97 26.42 -3.12
C THR A 19 -9.40 26.93 -2.94
N PRO A 20 -10.33 26.76 -3.91
CA PRO A 20 -11.73 27.08 -3.69
C PRO A 20 -12.38 26.30 -2.55
N LEU A 21 -12.06 25.00 -2.40
CA LEU A 21 -12.58 24.18 -1.30
C LEU A 21 -12.28 24.84 0.05
N ARG A 22 -11.04 25.26 0.29
CA ARG A 22 -10.64 25.90 1.55
C ARG A 22 -11.33 27.24 1.77
N ARG A 23 -11.63 27.99 0.70
CA ARG A 23 -12.32 29.28 0.76
C ARG A 23 -13.79 29.15 1.00
N THR A 24 -14.47 28.20 0.29
CA THR A 24 -15.94 28.04 0.36
C THR A 24 -16.37 27.12 1.50
N HIS A 25 -15.50 26.20 1.94
CA HIS A 25 -15.75 25.23 3.01
C HIS A 25 -14.57 25.25 4.01
N PRO A 26 -14.41 26.32 4.81
CA PRO A 26 -13.27 26.46 5.73
C PRO A 26 -13.24 25.38 6.82
N SER A 27 -14.39 24.74 7.10
CA SER A 27 -14.49 23.61 8.02
C SER A 27 -14.12 22.25 7.38
N ALA A 28 -13.93 22.18 6.07
CA ALA A 28 -13.47 20.94 5.43
C ALA A 28 -12.03 20.63 5.87
N ARG A 29 -11.76 19.38 6.22
CA ARG A 29 -10.42 18.91 6.54
C ARG A 29 -9.83 18.16 5.36
N VAL A 30 -8.55 18.37 5.12
CA VAL A 30 -7.80 17.72 4.04
C VAL A 30 -6.62 16.98 4.64
N VAL A 31 -6.59 15.69 4.43
CA VAL A 31 -5.54 14.78 4.92
C VAL A 31 -4.75 14.26 3.72
N LEU A 32 -3.45 14.27 3.82
CA LEU A 32 -2.56 13.58 2.90
C LEU A 32 -2.25 12.19 3.47
N GLY A 33 -2.69 11.14 2.77
CA GLY A 33 -2.35 9.76 3.09
C GLY A 33 -1.04 9.36 2.41
N LEU A 34 -0.04 8.99 3.16
CA LEU A 34 1.23 8.49 2.63
C LEU A 34 1.33 6.99 2.90
N ARG A 35 1.67 6.24 1.86
CA ARG A 35 2.18 4.88 2.05
C ARG A 35 3.60 5.06 2.56
N GLU A 36 4.09 4.30 3.39
CA GLU A 36 5.37 4.36 4.11
C GLU A 36 6.58 4.91 3.32
N VAL A 37 7.27 4.05 2.60
CA VAL A 37 8.43 4.41 1.77
C VAL A 37 7.95 5.02 0.45
N LEU A 38 8.45 6.18 0.14
CA LEU A 38 8.11 6.89 -1.10
C LEU A 38 9.11 6.58 -2.22
N ASP A 39 10.40 6.71 -1.92
CA ASP A 39 11.56 6.33 -2.75
C ASP A 39 12.85 6.62 -1.95
N THR A 40 13.98 6.82 -2.64
CA THR A 40 15.19 7.35 -2.00
C THR A 40 14.96 8.79 -1.51
N PRO A 41 15.56 9.20 -0.38
CA PRO A 41 15.38 10.55 0.16
C PRO A 41 15.64 11.66 -0.87
N ALA A 42 16.71 11.53 -1.67
CA ALA A 42 17.05 12.52 -2.71
C ALA A 42 15.98 12.63 -3.81
N THR A 43 15.32 11.54 -4.17
CA THR A 43 14.21 11.54 -5.15
C THR A 43 12.97 12.19 -4.53
N VAL A 44 12.65 11.82 -3.30
CA VAL A 44 11.48 12.32 -2.59
C VAL A 44 11.59 13.82 -2.31
N GLN A 45 12.75 14.31 -1.88
CA GLN A 45 12.96 15.74 -1.67
C GLN A 45 12.76 16.55 -2.95
N ARG A 46 13.27 16.09 -4.08
CA ARG A 46 12.99 16.75 -5.37
C ARG A 46 11.50 16.77 -5.71
N GLU A 47 10.78 15.65 -5.46
CA GLU A 47 9.33 15.61 -5.66
C GLU A 47 8.61 16.64 -4.76
N TRP A 48 9.05 16.84 -3.51
CA TRP A 48 8.49 17.89 -2.63
C TRP A 48 8.81 19.31 -3.11
N ASP A 49 10.03 19.55 -3.56
CA ASP A 49 10.45 20.86 -4.08
C ASP A 49 9.65 21.26 -5.33
N GLU A 50 9.30 20.30 -6.19
CA GLU A 50 8.50 20.51 -7.39
C GLU A 50 7.04 20.88 -7.11
N LEU A 51 6.52 20.61 -5.91
CA LEU A 51 5.13 20.95 -5.55
C LEU A 51 4.91 22.43 -5.33
N GLY A 52 5.97 23.23 -5.12
CA GLY A 52 5.91 24.67 -4.94
C GLY A 52 6.04 25.11 -3.47
N GLU A 53 5.48 26.28 -3.14
CA GLU A 53 5.70 26.92 -1.86
C GLU A 53 5.17 26.12 -0.66
N ALA A 54 6.03 25.91 0.35
CA ALA A 54 5.72 25.23 1.60
C ALA A 54 4.47 25.80 2.30
N ASP A 55 4.29 27.12 2.31
CA ASP A 55 3.14 27.78 2.92
C ASP A 55 1.82 27.47 2.22
N THR A 56 1.87 27.18 0.92
CA THR A 56 0.68 26.75 0.18
C THR A 56 0.26 25.36 0.62
N LEU A 57 1.20 24.43 0.77
CA LEU A 57 0.90 23.08 1.30
C LEU A 57 0.36 23.15 2.73
N ARG A 58 0.95 23.97 3.61
CA ARG A 58 0.46 24.18 4.99
C ARG A 58 -0.96 24.73 5.07
N ARG A 59 -1.37 25.57 4.11
CA ARG A 59 -2.75 26.10 4.05
C ARG A 59 -3.75 25.06 3.52
N LEU A 60 -3.31 24.16 2.68
CA LEU A 60 -4.20 23.20 2.00
C LEU A 60 -4.38 21.91 2.78
N ILE A 61 -3.35 21.41 3.47
CA ILE A 61 -3.33 20.10 4.12
C ILE A 61 -3.31 20.28 5.63
N ASP A 62 -4.26 19.67 6.33
CA ASP A 62 -4.37 19.76 7.79
C ASP A 62 -3.48 18.73 8.49
N GLU A 63 -3.46 17.50 8.01
CA GLU A 63 -2.69 16.39 8.56
C GLU A 63 -2.09 15.50 7.47
N VAL A 64 -1.06 14.73 7.85
CA VAL A 64 -0.45 13.69 7.04
C VAL A 64 -0.55 12.37 7.79
N TRP A 65 -1.21 11.37 7.22
CA TRP A 65 -1.32 10.05 7.82
C TRP A 65 -0.42 9.07 7.09
N VAL A 66 0.58 8.55 7.81
CA VAL A 66 1.53 7.59 7.28
C VAL A 66 1.06 6.19 7.66
N TYR A 67 0.66 5.39 6.67
CA TYR A 67 0.08 4.05 6.87
C TYR A 67 1.16 2.99 7.13
N TRP A 68 1.98 3.22 8.16
CA TRP A 68 3.17 2.46 8.47
C TRP A 68 3.56 2.54 9.94
N ASP A 69 4.59 1.79 10.33
CA ASP A 69 5.19 1.86 11.65
C ASP A 69 6.57 2.55 11.57
N ALA A 70 6.69 3.69 12.25
CA ALA A 70 7.94 4.45 12.30
C ALA A 70 9.13 3.63 12.83
N ALA A 71 8.88 2.61 13.65
CA ALA A 71 9.94 1.72 14.15
C ALA A 71 10.59 0.89 13.04
N VAL A 72 9.92 0.70 11.90
CA VAL A 72 10.47 0.00 10.71
C VAL A 72 11.13 0.97 9.75
N HIS A 73 10.49 2.10 9.47
CA HIS A 73 10.98 3.13 8.58
C HIS A 73 10.39 4.48 8.96
N ASP A 74 11.23 5.40 9.39
CA ASP A 74 10.84 6.74 9.83
C ASP A 74 11.16 7.75 8.74
N LEU A 75 10.12 8.32 8.11
CA LEU A 75 10.25 9.29 7.01
C LEU A 75 10.99 10.55 7.44
N SER A 76 10.84 10.98 8.70
CA SER A 76 11.57 12.15 9.25
C SER A 76 13.06 11.83 9.43
N ALA A 77 13.36 10.69 10.04
CA ALA A 77 14.75 10.27 10.27
C ALA A 77 15.50 9.96 8.97
N THR A 78 14.80 9.53 7.91
CA THR A 78 15.40 9.24 6.59
C THR A 78 15.43 10.45 5.66
N GLY A 79 14.74 11.55 6.02
CA GLY A 79 14.65 12.74 5.17
C GLY A 79 13.66 12.61 4.01
N GLU A 80 12.69 11.72 4.10
CA GLU A 80 11.61 11.56 3.12
C GLU A 80 10.35 12.35 3.50
N ALA A 81 10.26 12.82 4.76
CA ALA A 81 9.11 13.60 5.21
C ALA A 81 8.94 14.90 4.39
N PRO A 82 7.70 15.31 4.09
CA PRO A 82 7.46 16.60 3.46
C PRO A 82 7.83 17.73 4.43
N PRO A 83 8.88 18.55 4.16
CA PRO A 83 9.40 19.50 5.14
C PRO A 83 8.34 20.52 5.63
N ALA A 84 7.39 20.84 4.75
CA ALA A 84 6.30 21.75 5.08
C ALA A 84 5.25 21.17 6.03
N LEU A 85 5.14 19.84 6.14
CA LEU A 85 4.05 19.12 6.81
C LEU A 85 4.55 18.13 7.87
N GLU A 86 5.84 18.10 8.16
CA GLU A 86 6.46 17.12 9.05
C GLU A 86 5.83 17.15 10.45
N GLU A 87 5.57 18.32 11.01
CA GLU A 87 4.93 18.50 12.31
C GLU A 87 3.47 18.01 12.37
N ARG A 88 2.86 17.72 11.20
CA ARG A 88 1.48 17.27 11.04
C ARG A 88 1.38 15.78 10.71
N MET A 89 2.51 15.06 10.82
CA MET A 89 2.56 13.64 10.48
C MET A 89 2.14 12.76 11.66
N HIS A 90 1.26 11.79 11.34
CA HIS A 90 0.80 10.76 12.26
C HIS A 90 1.03 9.38 11.65
N TYR A 91 1.81 8.55 12.32
CA TYR A 91 2.01 7.14 11.93
C TYR A 91 0.84 6.31 12.45
N THR A 92 0.03 5.79 11.55
CA THR A 92 -1.19 5.03 11.89
C THR A 92 -0.91 3.58 12.27
N GLY A 93 0.24 3.03 11.90
CA GLY A 93 0.47 1.60 11.78
C GLY A 93 0.04 1.07 10.41
N TYR A 94 0.39 -0.16 10.11
CA TYR A 94 0.03 -0.82 8.85
C TYR A 94 -1.48 -1.03 8.75
N LEU A 95 -2.06 -0.84 7.57
CA LEU A 95 -3.46 -1.15 7.29
C LEU A 95 -3.63 -2.68 7.10
N ALA A 96 -3.30 -3.46 8.12
CA ALA A 96 -3.18 -4.91 8.04
C ALA A 96 -4.34 -5.63 8.73
N HIS A 97 -4.48 -5.49 10.05
CA HIS A 97 -5.56 -6.12 10.79
C HIS A 97 -6.92 -5.45 10.52
N GLY A 98 -7.99 -6.23 10.50
CA GLY A 98 -9.36 -5.72 10.25
C GLY A 98 -9.70 -5.59 8.77
N ARG A 99 -8.83 -6.03 7.84
CA ARG A 99 -9.25 -6.18 6.44
C ARG A 99 -10.31 -7.27 6.38
N ASP A 100 -11.47 -6.92 5.86
CA ASP A 100 -12.50 -7.91 5.56
C ASP A 100 -11.92 -8.94 4.59
N ILE A 101 -11.91 -10.20 5.02
CA ILE A 101 -11.70 -11.35 4.14
C ILE A 101 -13.05 -11.57 3.44
N ALA A 102 -13.57 -10.51 2.81
CA ALA A 102 -14.85 -10.54 2.17
C ALA A 102 -14.82 -11.62 1.07
N GLU A 103 -15.70 -12.58 1.20
CA GLU A 103 -16.07 -13.39 0.05
C GLU A 103 -16.52 -12.44 -1.08
N PRO A 104 -16.21 -12.76 -2.35
CA PRO A 104 -16.69 -11.97 -3.47
C PRO A 104 -18.20 -11.78 -3.33
N ARG A 105 -18.66 -10.55 -3.16
CA ARG A 105 -20.10 -10.22 -3.04
C ARG A 105 -20.86 -10.37 -4.35
N ASP A 106 -20.17 -10.78 -5.41
CA ASP A 106 -20.80 -11.03 -6.69
C ASP A 106 -21.19 -12.48 -6.82
N GLY A 107 -22.52 -12.70 -6.93
CA GLY A 107 -23.10 -13.89 -7.53
C GLY A 107 -22.78 -14.02 -9.03
N SER A 108 -21.62 -13.50 -9.49
CA SER A 108 -21.04 -13.88 -10.75
C SER A 108 -20.64 -15.34 -10.60
N GLU A 109 -21.39 -16.20 -11.23
CA GLU A 109 -21.13 -17.61 -11.38
C GLU A 109 -19.64 -17.81 -11.59
N ALA A 110 -18.97 -18.38 -10.56
CA ALA A 110 -17.59 -18.80 -10.69
C ALA A 110 -17.55 -19.67 -11.95
N SER A 111 -16.84 -19.19 -12.97
CA SER A 111 -16.65 -19.97 -14.19
C SER A 111 -16.30 -21.40 -13.77
N PRO A 112 -16.91 -22.45 -14.33
CA PRO A 112 -16.65 -23.85 -13.91
C PRO A 112 -15.17 -24.23 -13.89
N ALA A 113 -14.31 -23.50 -14.65
CA ALA A 113 -12.85 -23.57 -14.56
C ALA A 113 -12.26 -23.09 -13.22
N LEU A 114 -13.03 -22.37 -12.40
CA LEU A 114 -12.66 -21.92 -11.05
C LEU A 114 -13.26 -22.80 -9.94
N ALA A 115 -14.22 -23.67 -10.27
CA ALA A 115 -14.83 -24.64 -9.36
C ALA A 115 -13.91 -25.84 -8.99
N GLY A 116 -12.67 -25.88 -9.50
CA GLY A 116 -11.62 -26.75 -8.97
C GLY A 116 -11.10 -26.32 -7.59
N ASN A 117 -11.94 -25.69 -6.80
CA ASN A 117 -11.66 -25.14 -5.47
C ASN A 117 -11.91 -26.08 -4.29
N ALA A 118 -12.20 -27.34 -4.49
CA ALA A 118 -11.84 -28.31 -3.49
C ALA A 118 -10.29 -28.25 -3.43
N LEU A 119 -9.75 -27.50 -2.48
CA LEU A 119 -8.34 -27.57 -2.13
C LEU A 119 -8.07 -29.04 -1.90
N ASP A 120 -7.37 -29.67 -2.84
CA ASP A 120 -6.69 -30.92 -2.58
C ASP A 120 -6.02 -30.78 -1.20
N PRO A 121 -6.10 -31.77 -0.33
CA PRO A 121 -5.59 -31.67 1.05
C PRO A 121 -4.09 -31.40 1.13
N GLU A 122 -3.41 -31.34 -0.01
CA GLU A 122 -1.97 -31.14 -0.08
C GLU A 122 -1.57 -29.70 0.21
N PRO A 123 -0.66 -29.45 1.16
CA PRO A 123 -0.19 -28.10 1.49
C PRO A 123 0.47 -27.43 0.28
N PHE A 124 0.35 -26.12 0.16
CA PHE A 124 0.86 -25.38 -0.97
C PHE A 124 1.77 -24.21 -0.59
N ILE A 125 2.71 -23.94 -1.49
CA ILE A 125 3.54 -22.74 -1.51
C ILE A 125 2.85 -21.73 -2.45
N LEU A 126 2.81 -20.46 -2.06
CA LEU A 126 2.22 -19.40 -2.88
C LEU A 126 3.30 -18.44 -3.35
N THR A 127 3.39 -18.21 -4.67
CA THR A 127 4.14 -17.08 -5.22
C THR A 127 3.20 -16.07 -5.85
N THR A 128 3.37 -14.78 -5.54
CA THR A 128 2.56 -13.71 -6.15
C THR A 128 3.37 -12.47 -6.50
N ALA A 129 3.09 -11.92 -7.69
CA ALA A 129 3.64 -10.64 -8.13
C ALA A 129 2.69 -9.45 -7.86
N GLY A 130 1.58 -9.66 -7.14
CA GLY A 130 0.57 -8.63 -6.92
C GLY A 130 -0.15 -8.25 -8.22
N GLY A 131 -0.04 -6.98 -8.66
CA GLY A 131 -0.66 -6.53 -9.93
C GLY A 131 -0.08 -7.18 -11.18
N GLY A 132 1.19 -7.56 -11.17
CA GLY A 132 1.84 -8.34 -12.22
C GLY A 132 2.69 -7.55 -13.22
N CYS A 133 2.63 -6.21 -13.25
CA CYS A 133 3.38 -5.41 -14.23
C CYS A 133 4.90 -5.64 -14.18
N ASP A 134 5.48 -5.71 -12.98
CA ASP A 134 6.92 -5.65 -12.74
C ASP A 134 7.52 -7.00 -12.30
N GLY A 135 6.69 -8.04 -12.16
CA GLY A 135 7.04 -9.28 -11.47
C GLY A 135 7.65 -10.37 -12.34
N ILE A 136 7.90 -10.16 -13.63
CA ILE A 136 8.24 -11.24 -14.58
C ILE A 136 9.47 -12.04 -14.18
N ASN A 137 10.48 -11.42 -13.61
CA ASN A 137 11.71 -12.12 -13.19
C ASN A 137 11.43 -13.11 -12.05
N LEU A 138 10.67 -12.66 -11.04
CA LEU A 138 10.22 -13.52 -9.94
C LEU A 138 9.38 -14.68 -10.47
N LEU A 139 8.39 -14.38 -11.34
CA LEU A 139 7.47 -15.37 -11.87
C LEU A 139 8.16 -16.46 -12.69
N ARG A 140 9.15 -16.08 -13.53
CA ARG A 140 9.97 -17.05 -14.29
C ARG A 140 10.82 -17.94 -13.38
N ALA A 141 11.49 -17.35 -12.39
CA ALA A 141 12.27 -18.14 -11.43
C ALA A 141 11.36 -19.09 -10.63
N ALA A 142 10.22 -18.58 -10.13
CA ALA A 142 9.28 -19.35 -9.35
C ALA A 142 8.64 -20.52 -10.13
N ALA A 143 8.33 -20.33 -11.41
CA ALA A 143 7.77 -21.40 -12.25
C ALA A 143 8.71 -22.59 -12.41
N GLN A 144 10.02 -22.35 -12.31
CA GLN A 144 11.08 -23.38 -12.50
C GLN A 144 11.54 -24.01 -11.18
N VAL A 145 11.02 -23.57 -10.03
CA VAL A 145 11.36 -24.12 -8.72
C VAL A 145 11.02 -25.60 -8.66
N ARG A 146 11.96 -26.41 -8.19
CA ARG A 146 11.68 -27.79 -7.81
C ARG A 146 10.91 -27.78 -6.48
N VAL A 147 9.63 -28.08 -6.58
CA VAL A 147 8.73 -28.08 -5.43
C VAL A 147 9.10 -29.21 -4.48
N PRO A 148 9.30 -28.94 -3.17
CA PRO A 148 9.57 -29.99 -2.19
C PRO A 148 8.46 -31.04 -2.13
N ASP A 149 8.83 -32.29 -1.79
CA ASP A 149 7.85 -33.38 -1.67
C ASP A 149 6.80 -33.04 -0.61
N GLY A 150 5.56 -33.44 -0.87
CA GLY A 150 4.41 -33.15 -0.01
C GLY A 150 3.84 -31.74 -0.19
N TYR A 151 4.32 -30.94 -1.15
CA TYR A 151 3.80 -29.61 -1.44
C TYR A 151 3.43 -29.46 -2.90
N ARG A 152 2.51 -28.53 -3.17
CA ARG A 152 2.25 -27.95 -4.51
C ARG A 152 2.72 -26.51 -4.52
N HIS A 153 2.97 -25.96 -5.68
CA HIS A 153 3.30 -24.57 -5.86
C HIS A 153 2.23 -23.87 -6.71
N VAL A 154 1.67 -22.79 -6.19
CA VAL A 154 0.73 -21.93 -6.92
C VAL A 154 1.40 -20.60 -7.21
N VAL A 155 1.56 -20.30 -8.50
CA VAL A 155 2.16 -19.04 -8.96
C VAL A 155 1.04 -18.15 -9.52
N VAL A 156 0.78 -17.03 -8.85
CA VAL A 156 -0.23 -16.04 -9.25
C VAL A 156 0.46 -14.85 -9.90
N THR A 157 0.29 -14.71 -11.20
CA THR A 157 1.04 -13.73 -12.00
C THR A 157 0.54 -12.29 -11.83
N GLY A 158 -0.71 -12.12 -11.46
CA GLY A 158 -1.40 -10.83 -11.45
C GLY A 158 -2.15 -10.54 -12.77
N PRO A 159 -3.27 -9.78 -12.69
CA PRO A 159 -4.14 -9.54 -13.83
C PRO A 159 -3.51 -8.67 -14.93
N GLN A 160 -2.52 -7.85 -14.57
CA GLN A 160 -1.88 -6.89 -15.48
C GLN A 160 -0.69 -7.48 -16.25
N LEU A 161 -0.28 -8.73 -15.98
CA LEU A 161 0.78 -9.37 -16.76
C LEU A 161 0.33 -9.57 -18.21
N ASP A 162 1.20 -9.21 -19.15
CA ASP A 162 0.97 -9.45 -20.57
C ASP A 162 0.66 -10.93 -20.86
N ALA A 163 -0.21 -11.17 -21.84
CA ALA A 163 -0.67 -12.54 -22.17
C ALA A 163 0.49 -13.43 -22.66
N ALA A 164 1.40 -12.91 -23.47
CA ALA A 164 2.53 -13.67 -23.96
C ALA A 164 3.49 -14.04 -22.82
N LEU A 165 3.74 -13.11 -21.89
CA LEU A 165 4.55 -13.37 -20.70
C LEU A 165 3.88 -14.40 -19.77
N PHE A 166 2.55 -14.33 -19.59
CA PHE A 166 1.81 -15.35 -18.85
C PHE A 166 2.02 -16.75 -19.44
N HIS A 167 1.88 -16.89 -20.77
CA HIS A 167 2.11 -18.17 -21.44
C HIS A 167 3.54 -18.68 -21.28
N GLN A 168 4.55 -17.80 -21.34
CA GLN A 168 5.94 -18.18 -21.08
C GLN A 168 6.14 -18.73 -19.67
N VAL A 169 5.56 -18.07 -18.64
CA VAL A 169 5.63 -18.54 -17.25
C VAL A 169 4.92 -19.89 -17.10
N ALA A 170 3.73 -20.05 -17.70
CA ALA A 170 2.98 -21.29 -17.64
C ALA A 170 3.68 -22.46 -18.34
N GLN A 171 4.36 -22.20 -19.46
CA GLN A 171 5.15 -23.23 -20.18
C GLN A 171 6.41 -23.65 -19.43
N ALA A 172 6.99 -22.74 -18.61
CA ALA A 172 8.17 -23.02 -17.80
C ALA A 172 7.84 -23.76 -16.48
N ALA A 173 6.56 -23.91 -16.15
CA ALA A 173 6.11 -24.47 -14.89
C ALA A 173 6.45 -25.98 -14.77
N GLY A 174 7.04 -26.34 -13.63
CA GLY A 174 7.30 -27.73 -13.27
C GLY A 174 6.02 -28.53 -12.99
N PRO A 175 6.11 -29.88 -12.87
CA PRO A 175 4.94 -30.76 -12.78
C PRO A 175 4.06 -30.56 -11.55
N ARG A 176 4.59 -29.97 -10.48
CA ARG A 176 3.85 -29.67 -9.24
C ARG A 176 3.52 -28.17 -9.09
N THR A 177 3.71 -27.39 -10.16
CA THR A 177 3.48 -25.94 -10.18
C THR A 177 2.26 -25.62 -11.04
N VAL A 178 1.30 -24.88 -10.47
CA VAL A 178 0.12 -24.37 -11.15
C VAL A 178 0.26 -22.86 -11.30
N VAL A 179 0.16 -22.36 -12.53
CA VAL A 179 0.22 -20.94 -12.83
C VAL A 179 -1.19 -20.40 -13.03
N ARG A 180 -1.54 -19.34 -12.32
CA ARG A 180 -2.84 -18.66 -12.40
C ARG A 180 -2.64 -17.19 -12.68
N ARG A 181 -3.52 -16.59 -13.48
CA ARG A 181 -3.51 -15.13 -13.72
C ARG A 181 -3.98 -14.36 -12.50
N SER A 182 -5.03 -14.81 -11.86
CA SER A 182 -5.60 -14.25 -10.65
C SER A 182 -6.13 -15.35 -9.74
N TRP A 183 -6.24 -15.03 -8.46
CA TRP A 183 -6.83 -15.92 -7.47
C TRP A 183 -7.61 -15.07 -6.46
N PRO A 184 -8.94 -14.97 -6.59
CA PRO A 184 -9.76 -14.19 -5.69
C PRO A 184 -9.59 -14.62 -4.23
N GLY A 185 -9.63 -13.64 -3.30
CA GLY A 185 -9.39 -13.94 -1.88
C GLY A 185 -7.93 -14.16 -1.53
N MET A 186 -7.00 -13.45 -2.15
CA MET A 186 -5.55 -13.60 -1.97
C MET A 186 -5.14 -13.60 -0.50
N SER A 187 -5.71 -12.74 0.32
CA SER A 187 -5.45 -12.66 1.77
C SER A 187 -5.70 -14.01 2.47
N ARG A 188 -6.79 -14.70 2.11
CA ARG A 188 -7.11 -16.05 2.63
C ARG A 188 -6.10 -17.10 2.14
N HIS A 189 -5.69 -17.03 0.87
CA HIS A 189 -4.70 -17.95 0.33
C HIS A 189 -3.32 -17.76 0.95
N ILE A 190 -2.93 -16.51 1.23
CA ILE A 190 -1.72 -16.19 2.00
C ILE A 190 -1.78 -16.85 3.38
N GLN A 191 -2.92 -16.76 4.09
CA GLN A 191 -3.07 -17.37 5.43
C GLN A 191 -3.03 -18.91 5.40
N GLN A 192 -3.46 -19.53 4.32
CA GLN A 192 -3.52 -20.99 4.16
C GLN A 192 -2.23 -21.59 3.56
N ALA A 193 -1.37 -20.79 2.97
CA ALA A 193 -0.12 -21.25 2.37
C ALA A 193 0.86 -21.74 3.45
N ALA A 194 1.66 -22.74 3.13
CA ALA A 194 2.78 -23.19 3.97
C ALA A 194 3.94 -22.19 3.98
N ALA A 195 4.16 -21.49 2.84
CA ALA A 195 5.08 -20.38 2.69
C ALA A 195 4.61 -19.46 1.57
N VAL A 196 4.99 -18.17 1.66
CA VAL A 196 4.69 -17.17 0.63
C VAL A 196 5.98 -16.58 0.09
N ILE A 197 6.09 -16.53 -1.25
CA ILE A 197 7.09 -15.74 -1.96
C ILE A 197 6.36 -14.60 -2.66
N ALA A 198 6.77 -13.36 -2.45
CA ALA A 198 6.06 -12.24 -3.04
C ALA A 198 6.97 -11.08 -3.38
N MET A 199 6.53 -10.25 -4.33
CA MET A 199 7.06 -8.90 -4.42
C MET A 199 6.65 -8.08 -3.20
N ALA A 200 7.42 -7.02 -2.91
CA ALA A 200 7.18 -6.20 -1.74
C ALA A 200 6.22 -5.02 -2.00
N GLY A 201 5.15 -5.23 -2.78
CA GLY A 201 4.08 -4.26 -2.95
C GLY A 201 3.31 -4.03 -1.64
N TYR A 202 2.91 -2.79 -1.33
CA TYR A 202 2.31 -2.42 -0.05
C TYR A 202 1.14 -3.34 0.36
N ASN A 203 0.14 -3.53 -0.52
CA ASN A 203 -1.03 -4.34 -0.20
C ASN A 203 -0.68 -5.80 0.10
N THR A 204 0.18 -6.41 -0.72
CA THR A 204 0.63 -7.79 -0.49
C THR A 204 1.40 -7.91 0.82
N VAL A 205 2.27 -6.93 1.13
CA VAL A 205 3.00 -6.89 2.40
C VAL A 205 2.04 -6.80 3.58
N THR A 206 1.02 -5.93 3.56
CA THR A 206 0.05 -5.83 4.67
C THR A 206 -0.75 -7.13 4.87
N GLU A 207 -1.10 -7.83 3.79
CA GLU A 207 -1.75 -9.15 3.86
C GLU A 207 -0.83 -10.22 4.47
N ILE A 208 0.46 -10.20 4.10
CA ILE A 208 1.48 -11.09 4.67
C ILE A 208 1.67 -10.79 6.17
N LEU A 209 1.79 -9.53 6.56
CA LEU A 209 1.97 -9.13 7.96
C LEU A 209 0.76 -9.51 8.82
N ALA A 210 -0.45 -9.50 8.27
CA ALA A 210 -1.68 -9.94 8.93
C ALA A 210 -1.78 -11.47 9.07
N SER A 211 -0.92 -12.23 8.40
CA SER A 211 -0.91 -13.71 8.41
C SER A 211 0.13 -14.27 9.39
N GLN A 212 0.06 -15.58 9.62
CA GLN A 212 1.10 -16.32 10.34
C GLN A 212 2.07 -17.05 9.40
N THR A 213 1.86 -16.96 8.11
CA THR A 213 2.60 -17.69 7.08
C THR A 213 4.01 -17.13 6.92
N PRO A 214 5.07 -17.96 6.99
CA PRO A 214 6.43 -17.50 6.72
C PRO A 214 6.54 -16.95 5.29
N ALA A 215 7.30 -15.86 5.13
CA ALA A 215 7.37 -15.15 3.87
C ALA A 215 8.78 -14.75 3.46
N LEU A 216 9.05 -14.89 2.16
CA LEU A 216 10.20 -14.38 1.45
C LEU A 216 9.76 -13.25 0.52
N LEU A 217 10.31 -12.07 0.71
CA LEU A 217 10.10 -10.95 -0.20
C LEU A 217 11.22 -10.88 -1.25
N VAL A 218 10.79 -10.70 -2.51
CA VAL A 218 11.69 -10.48 -3.66
C VAL A 218 11.29 -9.14 -4.28
N PRO A 219 11.79 -8.01 -3.73
CA PRO A 219 11.40 -6.68 -4.16
C PRO A 219 11.97 -6.34 -5.54
N ARG A 220 11.24 -5.58 -6.34
CA ARG A 220 11.87 -4.87 -7.45
C ARG A 220 12.76 -3.74 -6.92
N GLU A 221 13.80 -3.44 -7.71
CA GLU A 221 14.75 -2.36 -7.39
C GLU A 221 14.75 -1.25 -8.47
N THR A 222 14.00 -1.44 -9.55
CA THR A 222 13.81 -0.47 -10.63
C THR A 222 12.35 -0.41 -11.03
N PRO A 223 11.80 0.76 -11.46
CA PRO A 223 12.43 2.08 -11.57
C PRO A 223 12.60 2.82 -10.23
N ARG A 224 11.94 2.35 -9.16
CA ARG A 224 11.95 2.95 -7.82
C ARG A 224 12.40 1.93 -6.78
N LEU A 225 13.06 2.40 -5.72
CA LEU A 225 13.61 1.56 -4.65
C LEU A 225 12.65 1.31 -3.48
N GLU A 226 11.43 1.84 -3.50
CA GLU A 226 10.49 1.76 -2.38
C GLU A 226 10.21 0.33 -1.92
N GLN A 227 10.14 -0.64 -2.85
CA GLN A 227 9.92 -2.05 -2.47
C GLN A 227 11.14 -2.65 -1.77
N PHE A 228 12.33 -2.33 -2.24
CA PHE A 228 13.57 -2.82 -1.62
C PHE A 228 13.79 -2.21 -0.23
N ILE A 229 13.56 -0.91 -0.07
CA ILE A 229 13.68 -0.22 1.23
C ILE A 229 12.68 -0.83 2.22
N ARG A 230 11.41 -1.00 1.81
CA ARG A 230 10.36 -1.65 2.58
C ARG A 230 10.74 -3.05 3.04
N ALA A 231 11.14 -3.90 2.10
CA ALA A 231 11.51 -5.28 2.40
C ALA A 231 12.73 -5.36 3.33
N SER A 232 13.71 -4.46 3.14
CA SER A 232 14.90 -4.36 3.99
C SER A 232 14.56 -3.95 5.43
N GLY A 233 13.67 -2.96 5.61
CA GLY A 233 13.18 -2.56 6.93
C GLY A 233 12.44 -3.70 7.64
N LEU A 234 11.57 -4.41 6.94
CA LEU A 234 10.83 -5.55 7.48
C LEU A 234 11.74 -6.74 7.82
N LYS A 235 12.76 -7.00 7.01
CA LYS A 235 13.78 -8.01 7.32
C LYS A 235 14.56 -7.64 8.57
N LYS A 236 14.98 -6.37 8.70
CA LYS A 236 15.66 -5.86 9.90
C LYS A 236 14.80 -5.98 11.15
N ALA A 237 13.47 -5.78 11.03
CA ALA A 237 12.50 -6.01 12.10
C ALA A 237 12.24 -7.51 12.38
N GLY A 238 12.80 -8.41 11.58
CA GLY A 238 12.59 -9.86 11.70
C GLY A 238 11.20 -10.33 11.28
N ALA A 239 10.44 -9.52 10.52
CA ALA A 239 9.05 -9.82 10.14
C ALA A 239 8.91 -10.67 8.87
N VAL A 240 9.94 -10.67 8.01
CA VAL A 240 10.01 -11.42 6.75
C VAL A 240 11.46 -11.78 6.45
N ASP A 241 11.68 -12.66 5.45
CA ASP A 241 12.97 -12.79 4.79
C ASP A 241 13.02 -12.02 3.47
N LEU A 242 14.22 -11.82 2.92
CA LEU A 242 14.49 -11.01 1.74
C LEU A 242 15.50 -11.70 0.84
N LEU A 243 15.17 -11.79 -0.46
CA LEU A 243 16.09 -12.14 -1.54
C LEU A 243 16.13 -11.00 -2.55
N ARG A 244 17.30 -10.51 -2.89
CA ARG A 244 17.44 -9.45 -3.90
C ARG A 244 17.21 -10.00 -5.30
N VAL A 245 16.70 -9.13 -6.18
CA VAL A 245 16.48 -9.50 -7.59
C VAL A 245 17.80 -9.85 -8.32
N THR A 246 18.92 -9.32 -7.86
CA THR A 246 20.28 -9.65 -8.37
C THR A 246 20.69 -11.09 -8.09
N ASP A 247 20.18 -11.67 -7.00
CA ASP A 247 20.52 -13.01 -6.54
C ASP A 247 19.41 -14.03 -6.91
N LEU A 248 18.36 -13.56 -7.61
CA LEU A 248 17.20 -14.34 -7.93
C LEU A 248 17.49 -15.41 -8.97
N SER A 249 17.26 -16.65 -8.61
CA SER A 249 17.25 -17.83 -9.49
C SER A 249 16.29 -18.88 -8.93
N ALA A 250 15.94 -19.88 -9.72
CA ALA A 250 15.16 -21.01 -9.23
C ALA A 250 15.86 -21.73 -8.07
N ALA A 251 17.17 -21.96 -8.18
CA ALA A 251 17.98 -22.58 -7.13
C ALA A 251 18.00 -21.76 -5.84
N ALA A 252 18.19 -20.43 -5.92
CA ALA A 252 18.14 -19.56 -4.74
C ALA A 252 16.77 -19.57 -4.07
N LEU A 253 15.68 -19.66 -4.84
CA LEU A 253 14.33 -19.82 -4.29
C LEU A 253 14.14 -21.19 -3.62
N GLU A 254 14.68 -22.27 -4.21
CA GLU A 254 14.66 -23.62 -3.63
C GLU A 254 15.35 -23.66 -2.26
N ASP A 255 16.55 -23.05 -2.16
CA ASP A 255 17.30 -22.97 -0.92
C ASP A 255 16.50 -22.21 0.16
N ARG A 256 15.95 -21.04 -0.19
CA ARG A 256 15.13 -20.23 0.73
C ARG A 256 13.84 -20.91 1.14
N LEU A 257 13.18 -21.61 0.23
CA LEU A 257 12.00 -22.41 0.55
C LEU A 257 12.32 -23.54 1.51
N SER A 258 13.44 -24.22 1.30
CA SER A 258 13.90 -25.29 2.21
C SER A 258 14.14 -24.76 3.62
N GLU A 259 14.73 -23.57 3.76
CA GLU A 259 14.90 -22.88 5.04
C GLU A 259 13.54 -22.51 5.67
N LEU A 260 12.63 -21.89 4.90
CA LEU A 260 11.31 -21.45 5.39
C LEU A 260 10.41 -22.61 5.84
N LEU A 261 10.47 -23.73 5.14
CA LEU A 261 9.61 -24.90 5.41
C LEU A 261 10.25 -25.85 6.44
N GLY A 262 11.57 -25.92 6.50
CA GLY A 262 12.32 -26.82 7.38
C GLY A 262 12.66 -26.24 8.75
N ASP A 263 12.82 -24.91 8.86
CA ASP A 263 13.22 -24.23 10.09
C ASP A 263 12.03 -23.58 10.81
N GLN A 264 11.42 -24.33 11.74
CA GLN A 264 10.34 -23.80 12.60
C GLN A 264 10.78 -22.58 13.40
N GLU A 265 12.05 -22.45 13.75
CA GLU A 265 12.58 -21.30 14.48
C GLU A 265 12.63 -20.06 13.60
N ALA A 266 12.98 -20.20 12.30
CA ALA A 266 12.89 -19.09 11.33
C ALA A 266 11.45 -18.57 11.19
N ALA A 267 10.47 -19.48 11.08
CA ALA A 267 9.06 -19.11 11.05
C ALA A 267 8.61 -18.38 12.33
N ARG A 268 9.02 -18.88 13.51
CA ARG A 268 8.74 -18.25 14.81
C ARG A 268 9.39 -16.89 14.94
N ARG A 269 10.62 -16.70 14.44
CA ARG A 269 11.29 -15.38 14.41
C ARG A 269 10.48 -14.37 13.61
N GLN A 270 9.99 -14.74 12.43
CA GLN A 270 9.14 -13.84 11.63
C GLN A 270 7.85 -13.45 12.34
N LEU A 271 7.17 -14.40 12.97
CA LEU A 271 5.97 -14.13 13.76
C LEU A 271 6.25 -13.20 14.96
N THR A 272 7.38 -13.41 15.64
CA THR A 272 7.80 -12.55 16.76
C THR A 272 8.11 -11.13 16.27
N GLY A 273 8.77 -11.00 15.13
CA GLY A 273 8.99 -9.72 14.46
C GLY A 273 7.68 -9.00 14.15
N ARG A 274 6.71 -9.69 13.51
CA ARG A 274 5.39 -9.12 13.15
C ARG A 274 4.60 -8.65 14.37
N ARG A 275 4.64 -9.40 15.50
CA ARG A 275 3.94 -9.03 16.75
C ARG A 275 4.45 -7.74 17.39
N ARG A 276 5.64 -7.27 17.02
CA ARG A 276 6.22 -6.00 17.48
C ARG A 276 5.80 -4.82 16.64
N LEU A 277 5.17 -5.07 15.48
CA LEU A 277 4.75 -4.04 14.54
C LEU A 277 3.33 -3.56 14.88
N ARG A 278 3.08 -2.30 14.64
CA ARG A 278 1.74 -1.72 14.70
C ARG A 278 0.97 -2.12 13.45
N LEU A 279 0.05 -3.08 13.58
CA LEU A 279 -0.74 -3.64 12.48
C LEU A 279 -2.21 -3.16 12.50
N ASP A 280 -2.52 -2.20 13.34
CA ASP A 280 -3.87 -1.72 13.70
C ASP A 280 -4.30 -0.45 12.96
N GLY A 281 -3.61 -0.08 11.89
CA GLY A 281 -3.89 1.15 11.14
C GLY A 281 -5.33 1.32 10.69
N LEU A 282 -6.03 0.23 10.34
CA LEU A 282 -7.45 0.29 9.97
C LEU A 282 -8.36 0.66 11.16
N ALA A 283 -7.96 0.40 12.39
CA ALA A 283 -8.66 0.87 13.59
C ALA A 283 -8.23 2.30 13.96
N THR A 284 -6.97 2.67 13.72
CA THR A 284 -6.40 3.97 14.06
C THR A 284 -6.94 5.09 13.15
N VAL A 285 -7.05 4.85 11.84
CA VAL A 285 -7.49 5.87 10.86
C VAL A 285 -8.88 6.45 11.19
N PRO A 286 -9.92 5.67 11.53
CA PRO A 286 -11.21 6.23 11.95
C PRO A 286 -11.14 7.09 13.22
N LEU A 287 -10.26 6.74 14.17
CA LEU A 287 -10.07 7.53 15.39
C LEU A 287 -9.47 8.90 15.09
N LEU A 288 -8.39 8.93 14.30
CA LEU A 288 -7.80 10.19 13.83
C LEU A 288 -8.80 11.03 13.05
N ALA A 289 -9.64 10.40 12.22
CA ALA A 289 -10.69 11.10 11.49
C ALA A 289 -11.73 11.71 12.43
N ALA A 290 -12.14 11.00 13.47
CA ALA A 290 -13.07 11.51 14.47
C ALA A 290 -12.47 12.69 15.24
N GLU A 291 -11.24 12.57 15.74
CA GLU A 291 -10.50 13.64 16.41
C GLU A 291 -10.38 14.90 15.54
N LEU A 292 -9.97 14.73 14.28
CA LEU A 292 -9.85 15.83 13.32
C LEU A 292 -11.19 16.52 13.04
N MET A 293 -12.29 15.80 13.15
CA MET A 293 -13.66 16.33 12.99
C MET A 293 -14.19 17.00 14.26
N ASP A 294 -13.84 16.54 15.46
CA ASP A 294 -14.28 17.07 16.74
C ASP A 294 -13.60 18.39 17.07
N HIS A 295 -12.34 18.61 16.68
CA HIS A 295 -11.65 19.91 16.79
C HIS A 295 -12.33 21.07 16.03
N ARG A 296 -13.51 20.82 15.39
CA ARG A 296 -14.36 21.87 14.82
C ARG A 296 -15.06 22.72 15.88
N HIS A 297 -15.29 22.18 17.07
CA HIS A 297 -16.08 22.86 18.10
C HIS A 297 -15.29 23.92 18.87
N ASP A 298 -13.96 23.92 18.79
CA ASP A 298 -13.10 24.83 19.54
C ASP A 298 -12.62 26.08 18.74
N ALA A 299 -12.98 26.20 17.47
CA ALA A 299 -12.69 27.41 16.72
C ALA A 299 -13.65 28.53 17.19
N PRO A 300 -13.12 29.71 17.63
CA PRO A 300 -13.99 30.81 18.02
C PRO A 300 -14.87 31.21 16.83
N THR A 301 -16.17 31.16 17.02
CA THR A 301 -17.18 31.66 16.10
C THR A 301 -17.03 33.17 15.96
N THR A 302 -16.12 33.63 15.12
CA THR A 302 -16.17 34.99 14.61
C THR A 302 -17.31 35.06 13.59
N SER A 303 -18.51 35.38 14.08
CA SER A 303 -19.62 35.77 13.22
C SER A 303 -19.16 36.93 12.31
N PRO A 304 -19.32 36.81 10.99
CA PRO A 304 -19.08 37.96 10.13
C PRO A 304 -20.15 39.00 10.45
N THR A 305 -19.69 40.13 11.05
CA THR A 305 -20.54 41.30 11.21
C THR A 305 -20.85 41.85 9.83
N TYR A 306 -22.04 41.55 9.32
CA TYR A 306 -22.55 42.23 8.14
C TYR A 306 -22.81 43.66 8.49
N LEU A 307 -21.91 44.54 8.08
CA LEU A 307 -22.14 45.98 8.04
C LEU A 307 -23.25 46.22 6.99
N THR A 308 -24.47 46.39 7.48
CA THR A 308 -25.59 46.92 6.70
C THR A 308 -25.31 48.40 6.46
N SER A 309 -24.64 48.73 5.37
CA SER A 309 -24.65 50.09 4.83
C SER A 309 -25.88 50.23 3.94
N HIS A 310 -26.86 50.98 4.46
CA HIS A 310 -27.96 51.49 3.66
C HIS A 310 -27.43 52.50 2.65
N PRO A 311 -27.74 52.44 1.38
CA PRO A 311 -27.54 53.54 0.47
C PRO A 311 -28.75 54.46 0.54
N THR A 312 -28.55 55.68 1.01
CA THR A 312 -29.43 56.77 0.95
C THR A 312 -29.40 57.40 -0.44
N SER A 313 -30.60 57.84 -0.91
CA SER A 313 -30.89 58.73 -2.06
C SER A 313 -30.78 58.17 -3.48
N LEU A 314 -31.95 57.87 -3.99
CA LEU A 314 -32.30 57.89 -5.39
C LEU A 314 -32.41 59.36 -5.89
N THR A 315 -31.51 59.79 -6.69
CA THR A 315 -31.71 61.00 -7.51
C THR A 315 -32.23 60.59 -8.87
N ARG A 316 -33.46 61.07 -9.11
CA ARG A 316 -34.22 60.90 -10.37
C ARG A 316 -33.52 61.69 -11.46
N MET A 317 -33.05 61.02 -12.53
CA MET A 317 -32.63 61.69 -13.77
C MET A 317 -33.75 61.61 -14.80
N GLU A 318 -34.19 62.79 -15.21
CA GLU A 318 -35.17 63.02 -16.31
C GLU A 318 -34.49 62.74 -17.64
N ILE A 319 -35.25 62.16 -18.54
CA ILE A 319 -34.85 61.93 -19.96
C ILE A 319 -35.51 63.09 -20.77
N PRO A 320 -34.76 63.85 -21.58
CA PRO A 320 -35.36 64.76 -22.56
C PRO A 320 -35.66 64.03 -23.87
N ALA A 321 -36.67 64.56 -24.57
CA ALA A 321 -37.37 64.10 -25.75
C ALA A 321 -36.50 63.72 -26.98
#